data_3f325c2f56c1a62c502e5db450117537
#
_entry.id   3f325c2f56c1a62c502e5db450117537
#
_cell.length_a   1.000
_cell.length_b   1.000
_cell.length_c   1.000
_cell.angle_alpha   90.00
_cell.angle_beta   90.00
_cell.angle_gamma   90.00
#
_symmetry.space_group_name_H-M   'P 1'
#
loop_
_entity.id
_entity.type
_entity.pdbx_description
1 polymer ?
#
loop_
_entity_poly.entity_id
_entity_poly.type
_entity_poly.pdbx_seq_one_letter_code
_entity_poly.pdbx_strand_id
1 'polypeptide(L)'
;MSIQWTDLTSWSTLWAPESGDAITAEVLAQLQDGLAAGATLFSSQYGFTDQPIAQVMAAIGKAFPESRFLFDRSEYMGRYEKPVVDALIAQLQPDQWAIGTAPDGSDILHSKILALLYPDGRGWTFSGSFNLSASAQREFNIADFIWSRSRAEVFATEIQVRLSWCRANQPQPPQPNAETGDGQGREETTR
;
A
#
# COMPACT_ATOMS: atom_id res chain seq x y z
N MET A 1 -19.83 -17.78 -4.67
CA MET A 1 -19.18 -18.00 -5.98
C MET A 1 -17.73 -18.37 -5.70
N SER A 2 -17.27 -19.58 -6.07
CA SER A 2 -15.88 -19.98 -5.87
C SER A 2 -15.07 -19.49 -7.09
N ILE A 3 -14.06 -18.66 -6.85
CA ILE A 3 -13.12 -18.24 -7.90
C ILE A 3 -12.04 -19.32 -7.99
N GLN A 4 -11.85 -19.88 -9.18
CA GLN A 4 -10.76 -20.80 -9.44
C GLN A 4 -9.63 -20.03 -10.14
N TRP A 5 -8.43 -20.06 -9.53
CA TRP A 5 -7.23 -19.47 -10.09
C TRP A 5 -6.56 -20.48 -11.01
N THR A 6 -6.80 -20.36 -12.31
CA THR A 6 -6.31 -21.33 -13.31
C THR A 6 -4.85 -21.10 -13.73
N ASP A 7 -4.29 -19.96 -13.36
CA ASP A 7 -2.94 -19.50 -13.66
C ASP A 7 -2.01 -19.45 -12.43
N LEU A 8 -2.37 -20.15 -11.35
CA LEU A 8 -1.55 -20.25 -10.15
C LEU A 8 -0.21 -20.91 -10.46
N THR A 9 0.89 -20.16 -10.33
CA THR A 9 2.25 -20.66 -10.59
C THR A 9 3.03 -20.98 -9.32
N SER A 10 2.77 -20.26 -8.24
CA SER A 10 3.31 -20.58 -6.91
C SER A 10 2.48 -19.98 -5.80
N TRP A 11 2.57 -20.59 -4.61
CA TRP A 11 1.94 -20.14 -3.39
C TRP A 11 2.82 -20.46 -2.21
N SER A 12 2.97 -19.50 -1.29
CA SER A 12 3.59 -19.70 0.03
C SER A 12 2.82 -18.94 1.10
N THR A 13 2.80 -19.50 2.30
CA THR A 13 2.22 -18.89 3.49
C THR A 13 3.29 -18.81 4.57
N LEU A 14 3.47 -17.62 5.14
CA LEU A 14 4.36 -17.39 6.28
C LEU A 14 3.57 -16.96 7.51
N TRP A 15 4.08 -17.29 8.68
CA TRP A 15 3.46 -16.99 9.97
C TRP A 15 4.38 -16.11 10.82
N ALA A 16 3.86 -15.01 11.37
CA ALA A 16 4.51 -14.25 12.43
C ALA A 16 4.08 -14.80 13.81
N PRO A 17 4.91 -14.70 14.86
CA PRO A 17 6.18 -13.98 14.87
C PRO A 17 7.38 -14.74 14.26
N GLU A 18 7.27 -16.04 14.02
CA GLU A 18 8.41 -16.89 13.62
C GLU A 18 9.08 -16.42 12.31
N SER A 19 8.28 -15.85 11.40
CA SER A 19 8.73 -15.38 10.08
C SER A 19 8.43 -13.90 9.84
N GLY A 20 8.21 -13.08 10.88
CA GLY A 20 7.82 -11.68 10.72
C GLY A 20 8.81 -10.86 9.88
N ASP A 21 10.10 -11.01 10.13
CA ASP A 21 11.15 -10.34 9.33
C ASP A 21 11.19 -10.88 7.88
N ALA A 22 10.99 -12.19 7.69
CA ALA A 22 10.94 -12.80 6.37
C ALA A 22 9.73 -12.33 5.55
N ILE A 23 8.58 -12.11 6.19
CA ILE A 23 7.39 -11.54 5.54
C ILE A 23 7.70 -10.13 5.00
N THR A 24 8.27 -9.27 5.84
CA THR A 24 8.64 -7.90 5.45
C THR A 24 9.69 -7.90 4.35
N ALA A 25 10.73 -8.76 4.47
CA ALA A 25 11.78 -8.89 3.46
C ALA A 25 11.23 -9.37 2.11
N GLU A 26 10.33 -10.35 2.10
CA GLU A 26 9.69 -10.85 0.88
C GLU A 26 8.85 -9.75 0.20
N VAL A 27 8.01 -9.03 0.96
CA VAL A 27 7.24 -7.91 0.43
C VAL A 27 8.16 -6.86 -0.20
N LEU A 28 9.23 -6.48 0.50
CA LEU A 28 10.17 -5.48 -0.01
C LEU A 28 10.87 -5.94 -1.28
N ALA A 29 11.33 -7.20 -1.32
CA ALA A 29 11.98 -7.78 -2.50
C ALA A 29 11.06 -7.81 -3.71
N GLN A 30 9.80 -8.20 -3.53
CA GLN A 30 8.82 -8.25 -4.62
C GLN A 30 8.45 -6.87 -5.13
N LEU A 31 8.33 -5.86 -4.25
CA LEU A 31 8.11 -4.48 -4.68
C LEU A 31 9.31 -3.91 -5.45
N GLN A 32 10.54 -4.23 -5.03
CA GLN A 32 11.77 -3.82 -5.74
C GLN A 32 11.86 -4.49 -7.13
N ASP A 33 11.55 -5.79 -7.22
CA ASP A 33 11.45 -6.48 -8.51
C ASP A 33 10.36 -5.86 -9.40
N GLY A 34 9.19 -5.57 -8.82
CA GLY A 34 8.09 -4.90 -9.52
C GLY A 34 8.50 -3.53 -10.09
N LEU A 35 9.20 -2.71 -9.28
CA LEU A 35 9.72 -1.43 -9.73
C LEU A 35 10.71 -1.60 -10.91
N ALA A 36 11.65 -2.53 -10.79
CA ALA A 36 12.65 -2.79 -11.81
C ALA A 36 12.04 -3.36 -13.11
N ALA A 37 11.01 -4.18 -12.98
CA ALA A 37 10.32 -4.83 -14.11
C ALA A 37 9.21 -3.98 -14.74
N GLY A 38 8.89 -2.81 -14.20
CA GLY A 38 7.83 -1.94 -14.73
C GLY A 38 6.42 -2.37 -14.34
N ALA A 39 6.24 -3.02 -13.20
CA ALA A 39 4.94 -3.48 -12.73
C ALA A 39 4.09 -2.35 -12.16
N THR A 40 2.79 -2.41 -12.41
CA THR A 40 1.79 -1.53 -11.77
C THR A 40 1.41 -2.11 -10.42
N LEU A 41 1.35 -1.26 -9.38
CA LEU A 41 1.00 -1.65 -8.01
C LEU A 41 -0.41 -1.20 -7.63
N PHE A 42 -1.17 -2.11 -7.04
CA PHE A 42 -2.43 -1.85 -6.38
C PHE A 42 -2.30 -2.24 -4.91
N SER A 43 -2.57 -1.30 -4.02
CA SER A 43 -2.39 -1.47 -2.57
C SER A 43 -3.63 -1.04 -1.80
N SER A 44 -4.03 -1.85 -0.81
CA SER A 44 -5.04 -1.48 0.18
C SER A 44 -4.54 -1.89 1.57
N GLN A 45 -4.32 -0.89 2.45
CA GLN A 45 -3.66 -1.07 3.75
C GLN A 45 -4.52 -0.55 4.89
N TYR A 46 -4.66 -1.38 5.93
CA TYR A 46 -5.24 -0.99 7.22
C TYR A 46 -4.16 -0.32 8.07
N GLY A 47 -3.18 -1.06 8.60
CA GLY A 47 -2.07 -0.53 9.39
C GLY A 47 -0.78 -0.47 8.56
N PHE A 48 -0.20 0.71 8.37
CA PHE A 48 0.93 0.92 7.47
C PHE A 48 1.97 1.88 8.03
N THR A 49 3.06 1.35 8.60
CA THR A 49 4.12 2.16 9.21
C THR A 49 5.53 1.80 8.75
N ASP A 50 5.67 0.85 7.80
CA ASP A 50 6.96 0.41 7.28
C ASP A 50 7.50 1.43 6.27
N GLN A 51 8.53 2.19 6.67
CA GLN A 51 9.11 3.24 5.84
C GLN A 51 9.86 2.70 4.60
N PRO A 52 10.72 1.67 4.68
CA PRO A 52 11.33 1.06 3.51
C PRO A 52 10.32 0.63 2.44
N ILE A 53 9.26 -0.04 2.85
CA ILE A 53 8.18 -0.44 1.93
C ILE A 53 7.48 0.79 1.34
N ALA A 54 7.15 1.80 2.16
CA ALA A 54 6.53 3.04 1.69
C ALA A 54 7.36 3.76 0.62
N GLN A 55 8.69 3.81 0.78
CA GLN A 55 9.59 4.43 -0.19
C GLN A 55 9.55 3.72 -1.55
N VAL A 56 9.56 2.39 -1.57
CA VAL A 56 9.48 1.63 -2.83
C VAL A 56 8.09 1.77 -3.45
N MET A 57 7.02 1.73 -2.66
CA MET A 57 5.65 1.97 -3.13
C MET A 57 5.49 3.35 -3.76
N ALA A 58 6.05 4.39 -3.15
CA ALA A 58 6.06 5.74 -3.71
C ALA A 58 6.83 5.81 -5.04
N ALA A 59 7.99 5.14 -5.12
CA ALA A 59 8.78 5.07 -6.35
C ALA A 59 8.00 4.38 -7.49
N ILE A 60 7.29 3.29 -7.20
CA ILE A 60 6.41 2.62 -8.16
C ILE A 60 5.29 3.56 -8.61
N GLY A 61 4.59 4.20 -7.67
CA GLY A 61 3.49 5.12 -7.98
C GLY A 61 3.93 6.31 -8.83
N LYS A 62 5.10 6.87 -8.56
CA LYS A 62 5.70 7.95 -9.35
C LYS A 62 6.08 7.50 -10.76
N ALA A 63 6.63 6.28 -10.89
CA ALA A 63 7.07 5.73 -12.19
C ALA A 63 5.91 5.21 -13.04
N PHE A 64 4.86 4.68 -12.40
CA PHE A 64 3.73 4.02 -13.06
C PHE A 64 2.40 4.64 -12.61
N PRO A 65 1.88 5.67 -13.35
CA PRO A 65 0.69 6.44 -12.96
C PRO A 65 -0.60 5.63 -12.82
N GLU A 66 -0.65 4.41 -13.36
CA GLU A 66 -1.78 3.48 -13.22
C GLU A 66 -1.86 2.82 -11.83
N SER A 67 -0.81 2.96 -11.00
CA SER A 67 -0.77 2.41 -9.64
C SER A 67 -1.80 3.09 -8.74
N ARG A 68 -2.39 2.33 -7.79
CA ARG A 68 -3.46 2.80 -6.91
C ARG A 68 -3.20 2.41 -5.47
N PHE A 69 -3.44 3.36 -4.54
CA PHE A 69 -3.11 3.24 -3.12
C PHE A 69 -4.31 3.65 -2.27
N LEU A 70 -4.81 2.73 -1.48
CA LEU A 70 -5.94 2.95 -0.58
C LEU A 70 -5.50 2.70 0.87
N PHE A 71 -5.75 3.65 1.76
CA PHE A 71 -5.40 3.59 3.18
C PHE A 71 -6.64 3.73 4.06
N ASP A 72 -6.65 3.00 5.18
CA ASP A 72 -7.71 3.14 6.17
C ASP A 72 -7.67 4.51 6.85
N ARG A 73 -8.84 5.12 7.04
CA ARG A 73 -8.96 6.46 7.63
C ARG A 73 -8.66 6.46 9.11
N SER A 74 -9.10 5.44 9.85
CA SER A 74 -8.94 5.40 11.31
C SER A 74 -7.46 5.27 11.68
N GLU A 75 -6.72 4.41 10.97
CA GLU A 75 -5.29 4.23 11.16
C GLU A 75 -4.48 5.43 10.66
N TYR A 76 -4.85 6.00 9.50
CA TYR A 76 -4.20 7.22 8.99
C TYR A 76 -4.23 8.38 9.98
N MET A 77 -5.28 8.53 10.79
CA MET A 77 -5.32 9.56 11.83
C MET A 77 -4.34 9.28 13.00
N GLY A 78 -3.75 8.09 13.03
CA GLY A 78 -2.78 7.68 14.04
C GLY A 78 -1.43 8.39 13.89
N ARG A 79 -0.79 8.68 15.03
CA ARG A 79 0.50 9.41 15.08
C ARG A 79 1.67 8.72 14.36
N TYR A 80 1.59 7.40 14.18
CA TYR A 80 2.66 6.61 13.57
C TYR A 80 2.44 6.40 12.07
N GLU A 81 1.21 6.21 11.65
CA GLU A 81 0.87 5.94 10.24
C GLU A 81 0.86 7.21 9.41
N LYS A 82 0.24 8.28 9.93
CA LYS A 82 0.08 9.53 9.19
C LYS A 82 1.38 10.05 8.56
N PRO A 83 2.54 10.15 9.26
CA PRO A 83 3.77 10.63 8.65
C PRO A 83 4.28 9.76 7.50
N VAL A 84 4.09 8.44 7.59
CA VAL A 84 4.54 7.48 6.57
C VAL A 84 3.65 7.58 5.33
N VAL A 85 2.34 7.61 5.52
CA VAL A 85 1.37 7.75 4.42
C VAL A 85 1.50 9.13 3.78
N ASP A 86 1.63 10.21 4.54
CA ASP A 86 1.83 11.57 4.00
C ASP A 86 3.09 11.66 3.12
N ALA A 87 4.21 11.08 3.56
CA ALA A 87 5.45 11.06 2.79
C ALA A 87 5.31 10.25 1.49
N LEU A 88 4.49 9.19 1.49
CA LEU A 88 4.20 8.40 0.31
C LEU A 88 3.30 9.18 -0.66
N ILE A 89 2.13 9.65 -0.20
CA ILE A 89 1.14 10.31 -1.07
C ILE A 89 1.62 11.67 -1.59
N ALA A 90 2.55 12.33 -0.92
CA ALA A 90 3.19 13.55 -1.41
C ALA A 90 3.92 13.36 -2.75
N GLN A 91 4.32 12.13 -3.08
CA GLN A 91 5.02 11.78 -4.31
C GLN A 91 4.08 11.27 -5.42
N LEU A 92 2.79 11.11 -5.14
CA LEU A 92 1.78 10.56 -6.05
C LEU A 92 0.93 11.66 -6.70
N GLN A 93 0.32 11.33 -7.82
CA GLN A 93 -0.75 12.17 -8.37
C GLN A 93 -2.02 12.05 -7.49
N PRO A 94 -2.84 13.12 -7.42
CA PRO A 94 -4.03 13.10 -6.56
C PRO A 94 -5.02 11.95 -6.83
N ASP A 95 -5.11 11.48 -8.06
CA ASP A 95 -6.03 10.39 -8.46
C ASP A 95 -5.50 8.98 -8.15
N GLN A 96 -4.23 8.85 -7.78
CA GLN A 96 -3.61 7.57 -7.48
C GLN A 96 -3.94 7.06 -6.08
N TRP A 97 -4.42 7.89 -5.16
CA TRP A 97 -4.64 7.50 -3.78
C TRP A 97 -5.98 7.95 -3.22
N ALA A 98 -6.42 7.26 -2.17
CA ALA A 98 -7.51 7.68 -1.32
C ALA A 98 -7.29 7.23 0.13
N ILE A 99 -7.86 7.99 1.06
CA ILE A 99 -7.97 7.65 2.49
C ILE A 99 -9.45 7.52 2.80
N GLY A 100 -9.86 6.33 3.23
CA GLY A 100 -11.29 6.05 3.39
C GLY A 100 -11.62 4.94 4.37
N THR A 101 -12.91 4.66 4.46
CA THR A 101 -13.51 3.56 5.21
C THR A 101 -14.25 2.62 4.24
N ALA A 102 -14.71 1.47 4.73
CA ALA A 102 -15.46 0.55 3.90
C ALA A 102 -16.82 1.12 3.46
N PRO A 103 -17.30 0.79 2.25
CA PRO A 103 -18.59 1.29 1.71
C PRO A 103 -19.84 0.77 2.43
N ASP A 104 -19.71 -0.36 3.13
CA ASP A 104 -20.81 -1.05 3.81
C ASP A 104 -21.23 -0.41 5.14
N GLY A 105 -20.64 0.75 5.48
CA GLY A 105 -20.93 1.46 6.74
C GLY A 105 -20.12 0.92 7.92
N SER A 106 -19.24 -0.07 7.74
CA SER A 106 -18.18 -0.35 8.73
C SER A 106 -17.20 0.82 8.72
N ASP A 107 -16.78 1.28 9.91
CA ASP A 107 -15.86 2.41 10.02
C ASP A 107 -14.39 2.06 9.67
N ILE A 108 -14.13 0.83 9.20
CA ILE A 108 -12.79 0.27 9.04
C ILE A 108 -12.61 -0.36 7.66
N LEU A 109 -11.54 0.02 6.95
CA LEU A 109 -11.05 -0.67 5.76
C LEU A 109 -9.96 -1.68 6.17
N HIS A 110 -10.35 -2.84 6.70
CA HIS A 110 -9.43 -3.80 7.33
C HIS A 110 -8.67 -4.71 6.32
N SER A 111 -8.29 -4.18 5.17
CA SER A 111 -7.54 -4.91 4.14
C SER A 111 -6.02 -4.74 4.30
N LYS A 112 -5.26 -5.79 3.99
CA LYS A 112 -3.81 -5.83 3.90
C LYS A 112 -3.45 -6.56 2.62
N ILE A 113 -3.49 -5.82 1.51
CA ILE A 113 -3.40 -6.37 0.16
C ILE A 113 -2.39 -5.58 -0.64
N LEU A 114 -1.52 -6.30 -1.35
CA LEU A 114 -0.73 -5.79 -2.46
C LEU A 114 -0.99 -6.66 -3.69
N ALA A 115 -1.06 -6.04 -4.85
CA ALA A 115 -1.12 -6.73 -6.13
C ALA A 115 -0.17 -6.04 -7.12
N LEU A 116 0.76 -6.79 -7.69
CA LEU A 116 1.63 -6.36 -8.78
C LEU A 116 1.16 -6.97 -10.09
N LEU A 117 0.97 -6.13 -11.11
CA LEU A 117 0.68 -6.53 -12.47
C LEU A 117 1.88 -6.21 -13.34
N TYR A 118 2.59 -7.25 -13.79
CA TYR A 118 3.80 -7.13 -14.60
C TYR A 118 3.47 -6.99 -16.11
N PRO A 119 4.27 -6.23 -16.87
CA PRO A 119 4.06 -6.06 -18.30
C PRO A 119 4.17 -7.37 -19.11
N ASP A 120 4.91 -8.34 -18.58
CA ASP A 120 5.12 -9.66 -19.21
C ASP A 120 3.96 -10.65 -18.97
N GLY A 121 2.89 -10.20 -18.32
CA GLY A 121 1.70 -11.00 -18.04
C GLY A 121 1.73 -11.74 -16.71
N ARG A 122 2.81 -11.68 -15.92
CA ARG A 122 2.83 -12.20 -14.55
C ARG A 122 1.96 -11.35 -13.62
N GLY A 123 1.49 -11.94 -12.52
CA GLY A 123 0.83 -11.25 -11.43
C GLY A 123 1.25 -11.84 -10.09
N TRP A 124 1.50 -10.99 -9.12
CA TRP A 124 1.85 -11.36 -7.75
C TRP A 124 0.93 -10.68 -6.76
N THR A 125 0.59 -11.36 -5.67
CA THR A 125 -0.22 -10.81 -4.58
C THR A 125 0.33 -11.16 -3.22
N PHE A 126 0.21 -10.20 -2.31
CA PHE A 126 0.32 -10.38 -0.87
C PHE A 126 -1.06 -10.15 -0.26
N SER A 127 -1.46 -11.01 0.69
CA SER A 127 -2.68 -10.81 1.48
C SER A 127 -2.61 -11.59 2.79
N GLY A 128 -3.43 -11.21 3.77
CA GLY A 128 -3.49 -11.91 5.06
C GLY A 128 -3.94 -11.02 6.20
N SER A 129 -3.55 -11.36 7.42
CA SER A 129 -3.76 -10.53 8.61
C SER A 129 -2.57 -9.61 8.93
N PHE A 130 -1.42 -9.81 8.30
CA PHE A 130 -0.18 -9.11 8.59
C PHE A 130 -0.23 -7.66 8.11
N ASN A 131 -0.21 -6.69 9.03
CA ASN A 131 -0.03 -5.28 8.71
C ASN A 131 1.43 -5.01 8.30
N LEU A 132 1.66 -4.10 7.38
CA LEU A 132 3.02 -3.66 7.03
C LEU A 132 3.53 -2.67 8.09
N SER A 133 3.82 -3.21 9.28
CA SER A 133 4.24 -2.48 10.47
C SER A 133 5.18 -3.31 11.34
N ALA A 134 6.02 -2.64 12.13
CA ALA A 134 6.94 -3.32 13.05
C ALA A 134 6.25 -4.09 14.18
N SER A 135 5.03 -3.72 14.57
CA SER A 135 4.25 -4.48 15.57
C SER A 135 3.77 -5.81 15.02
N ALA A 136 3.33 -5.85 13.76
CA ALA A 136 2.82 -7.06 13.14
C ALA A 136 3.85 -8.18 13.03
N GLN A 137 5.14 -7.87 12.99
CA GLN A 137 6.23 -8.85 13.00
C GLN A 137 6.29 -9.68 14.29
N ARG A 138 5.75 -9.16 15.39
CA ARG A 138 5.78 -9.77 16.73
C ARG A 138 4.43 -10.34 17.17
N GLU A 139 3.38 -10.08 16.42
CA GLU A 139 2.03 -10.55 16.68
C GLU A 139 1.73 -11.82 15.89
N PHE A 140 0.71 -12.57 16.32
CA PHE A 140 0.28 -13.76 15.58
C PHE A 140 -0.46 -13.33 14.31
N ASN A 141 0.23 -13.37 13.18
CA ASN A 141 -0.27 -12.98 11.88
C ASN A 141 0.08 -14.02 10.81
N ILE A 142 -0.65 -13.97 9.71
CA ILE A 142 -0.45 -14.81 8.53
C ILE A 142 -0.31 -13.93 7.29
N ALA A 143 0.59 -14.32 6.39
CA ALA A 143 0.81 -13.69 5.10
C ALA A 143 0.85 -14.74 4.00
N ASP A 144 0.03 -14.57 2.99
CA ASP A 144 0.00 -15.36 1.76
C ASP A 144 0.66 -14.61 0.63
N PHE A 145 1.57 -15.26 -0.06
CA PHE A 145 2.25 -14.80 -1.26
C PHE A 145 1.86 -15.70 -2.43
N ILE A 146 1.21 -15.13 -3.43
CA ILE A 146 0.64 -15.93 -4.52
C ILE A 146 1.00 -15.32 -5.88
N TRP A 147 1.62 -16.12 -6.73
CA TRP A 147 1.83 -15.81 -8.13
C TRP A 147 0.64 -16.30 -8.96
N SER A 148 -0.21 -15.38 -9.38
CA SER A 148 -1.38 -15.60 -10.24
C SER A 148 -1.80 -14.27 -10.85
N ARG A 149 -1.81 -14.20 -12.18
CA ARG A 149 -2.25 -13.01 -12.92
C ARG A 149 -3.71 -12.70 -12.66
N SER A 150 -4.57 -13.69 -12.76
CA SER A 150 -6.01 -13.54 -12.57
C SER A 150 -6.35 -13.07 -11.15
N ARG A 151 -5.65 -13.56 -10.12
CA ARG A 151 -5.82 -13.10 -8.74
C ARG A 151 -5.38 -11.64 -8.58
N ALA A 152 -4.24 -11.27 -9.14
CA ALA A 152 -3.74 -9.89 -9.07
C ALA A 152 -4.70 -8.91 -9.78
N GLU A 153 -5.29 -9.30 -10.90
CA GLU A 153 -6.30 -8.49 -11.62
C GLU A 153 -7.59 -8.32 -10.82
N VAL A 154 -8.06 -9.35 -10.12
CA VAL A 154 -9.22 -9.24 -9.22
C VAL A 154 -8.92 -8.24 -8.09
N PHE A 155 -7.76 -8.35 -7.44
CA PHE A 155 -7.38 -7.42 -6.38
C PHE A 155 -7.22 -5.99 -6.90
N ALA A 156 -6.59 -5.81 -8.06
CA ALA A 156 -6.44 -4.51 -8.70
C ALA A 156 -7.80 -3.86 -8.98
N THR A 157 -8.74 -4.62 -9.53
CA THR A 157 -10.10 -4.16 -9.83
C THR A 157 -10.84 -3.75 -8.55
N GLU A 158 -10.81 -4.57 -7.53
CA GLU A 158 -11.46 -4.28 -6.23
C GLU A 158 -10.88 -3.03 -5.57
N ILE A 159 -9.55 -2.88 -5.57
CA ILE A 159 -8.88 -1.70 -4.99
C ILE A 159 -9.26 -0.44 -5.77
N GLN A 160 -9.30 -0.48 -7.10
CA GLN A 160 -9.67 0.65 -7.93
C GLN A 160 -11.14 1.08 -7.72
N VAL A 161 -12.05 0.12 -7.64
CA VAL A 161 -13.48 0.39 -7.35
C VAL A 161 -13.64 1.06 -5.99
N ARG A 162 -13.00 0.51 -4.94
CA ARG A 162 -13.05 1.06 -3.58
C ARG A 162 -12.41 2.45 -3.49
N LEU A 163 -11.25 2.64 -4.12
CA LEU A 163 -10.58 3.94 -4.18
C LEU A 163 -11.48 4.99 -4.83
N SER A 164 -12.08 4.66 -5.98
CA SER A 164 -13.00 5.56 -6.69
C SER A 164 -14.22 5.91 -5.84
N TRP A 165 -14.78 4.93 -5.13
CA TRP A 165 -15.89 5.15 -4.22
C TRP A 165 -15.49 6.07 -3.05
N CYS A 166 -14.34 5.83 -2.38
CA CYS A 166 -13.85 6.67 -1.30
C CYS A 166 -13.65 8.12 -1.74
N ARG A 167 -13.07 8.32 -2.92
CA ARG A 167 -12.87 9.68 -3.47
C ARG A 167 -14.18 10.41 -3.78
N ALA A 168 -15.18 9.68 -4.26
CA ALA A 168 -16.46 10.26 -4.61
C ALA A 168 -17.37 10.55 -3.39
N ASN A 169 -17.22 9.79 -2.31
CA ASN A 169 -18.18 9.77 -1.20
C ASN A 169 -17.60 10.21 0.14
N GLN A 170 -16.28 10.38 0.24
CA GLN A 170 -15.62 10.74 1.50
C GLN A 170 -14.64 11.90 1.31
N PRO A 171 -14.55 12.84 2.27
CA PRO A 171 -13.59 13.93 2.20
C PRO A 171 -12.17 13.39 2.21
N GLN A 172 -11.33 13.83 1.27
CA GLN A 172 -9.91 13.49 1.24
C GLN A 172 -9.11 14.58 1.96
N PRO A 173 -8.02 14.22 2.67
CA PRO A 173 -7.11 15.22 3.22
C PRO A 173 -6.44 16.00 2.06
N PRO A 174 -5.97 17.24 2.32
CA PRO A 174 -5.19 17.96 1.33
C PRO A 174 -3.94 17.18 0.98
N GLN A 175 -3.50 17.28 -0.29
CA GLN A 175 -2.23 16.70 -0.71
C GLN A 175 -1.11 17.27 0.16
N PRO A 176 -0.30 16.46 0.86
CA PRO A 176 0.87 16.96 1.53
C PRO A 176 1.82 17.58 0.49
N ASN A 177 2.30 18.79 0.75
CA ASN A 177 3.24 19.43 -0.17
C ASN A 177 4.54 18.60 -0.20
N ALA A 178 4.91 18.14 -1.38
CA ALA A 178 6.25 17.68 -1.65
C ALA A 178 7.19 18.90 -1.54
N GLU A 179 7.91 18.98 -0.42
CA GLU A 179 8.92 20.00 -0.12
C GLU A 179 8.43 21.47 -0.02
N THR A 180 8.23 21.94 1.20
CA THR A 180 8.66 23.29 1.55
C THR A 180 10.07 23.20 2.13
N GLY A 181 11.04 22.95 1.28
CA GLY A 181 12.45 23.17 1.56
C GLY A 181 12.79 24.66 1.41
N ASP A 182 12.10 25.52 2.16
CA ASP A 182 12.52 26.89 2.35
C ASP A 182 12.80 27.14 3.82
N GLY A 183 14.05 26.80 4.19
CA GLY A 183 14.70 27.40 5.34
C GLY A 183 14.84 28.90 5.13
N GLN A 184 13.78 29.66 5.31
CA GLN A 184 13.91 31.09 5.57
C GLN A 184 14.50 31.26 6.95
N GLY A 185 15.82 31.46 6.98
CA GLY A 185 16.54 31.98 8.12
C GLY A 185 15.88 33.27 8.57
N ARG A 186 15.26 33.25 9.75
CA ARG A 186 14.99 34.46 10.51
C ARG A 186 16.34 35.05 10.91
N GLU A 187 16.80 36.07 10.19
CA GLU A 187 17.78 36.99 10.72
C GLU A 187 17.16 37.65 11.96
N GLU A 188 17.62 37.26 13.13
CA GLU A 188 17.45 38.03 14.34
C GLU A 188 18.22 39.31 14.22
N THR A 189 17.54 40.40 13.89
CA THR A 189 18.09 41.76 13.99
C THR A 189 18.06 42.16 15.47
N THR A 190 19.22 41.99 16.11
CA THR A 190 19.51 42.61 17.42
C THR A 190 19.58 44.12 17.26
N ARG A 191 18.76 44.82 18.00
CA ARG A 191 18.94 46.21 18.40
C ARG A 191 18.89 46.32 19.91
#